data_2f23625c217cece2ad7a3dd453a3ef79
#
_entry.id   2f23625c217cece2ad7a3dd453a3ef79
#
_cell.length_a   1.000
_cell.length_b   1.000
_cell.length_c   1.000
_cell.angle_alpha   90.00
_cell.angle_beta   90.00
_cell.angle_gamma   90.00
#
_symmetry.space_group_name_H-M   'P 1'
#
loop_
_entity.id
_entity.type
_entity.pdbx_description
1 polymer ?
#
loop_
_entity_poly.entity_id
_entity_poly.type
_entity_poly.pdbx_seq_one_letter_code
_entity_poly.pdbx_strand_id
1 'polypeptide(L)'
;MANNEKLDLVMKSLEGLKLDAEKLGKGASNGIIPVVLTTAKELTVSEKDSIAKSLEEKLGYRVYMETTVDPSIIGGSIIKTGDHIYDASVKRQMEKVSESMAKASAEGQSLSNAASITDALSKTVSETNLEVDLEEVGIIGKVGDGIATVSGLNSAMAGELVELKGGVSGMVQNLQADTVGIVLMSGEATVKEGDIVRRTGRLMEVPVGEGLLGRVVSPLGMPIDGKGDIKYAETRPIEAQSPGIADRQSVDVPLQTGIKAIDSMVPIGRGQRELIIGDRGTGKSAVAIDTIINQKGKGVICIYVAIGQKASTVARLTRTLEKYGAADYTIVVAATASDSAPLQYLAPYAGVTMAEYFMDQKKDVLCVYDDLSKHAVAYRAMSLLLRRPPGREAYPGDVFYLHSRLLERAARRNDAAGGGSITALPIIETLAGDVSGYIPTNVISITDGQIYLETDLFYSGIRPAINVGLSVSRVGGSAQIKAMKSVAGTLRLDLAQYRELAAFAQFGSDLDKATKAQLDRGIRMTELLKQPQYTPLPVEKQVISLYAGTNGYIDDIPVADVNRFEAELFKYMDMNAPEVAKDIIANKKITDTNEEALKAALAEFKKTFVASNGKR
;
A
#
# COMPACT_ATOMS: atom_id res chain seq x y z
N MET A 1 30.86 51.31 15.70
CA MET A 1 31.19 50.23 14.74
C MET A 1 30.09 49.17 14.62
N ALA A 2 29.46 48.72 15.69
CA ALA A 2 28.44 47.66 15.61
C ALA A 2 27.09 48.04 14.91
N ASN A 3 26.77 49.32 14.68
CA ASN A 3 25.53 49.72 14.04
C ASN A 3 25.58 49.71 12.49
N ASN A 4 26.77 49.90 11.91
CA ASN A 4 26.91 49.86 10.43
C ASN A 4 26.87 48.43 9.89
N GLU A 5 27.40 47.45 10.61
CA GLU A 5 27.42 46.04 10.19
C GLU A 5 26.02 45.42 10.03
N LYS A 6 25.04 45.92 10.80
CA LYS A 6 23.67 45.40 10.75
C LYS A 6 22.94 45.88 9.49
N LEU A 7 23.06 47.21 9.21
CA LEU A 7 22.45 47.80 8.01
C LEU A 7 23.09 47.22 6.75
N ASP A 8 24.41 47.04 6.76
CA ASP A 8 25.15 46.42 5.66
C ASP A 8 24.70 44.98 5.39
N LEU A 9 24.39 44.18 6.41
CA LEU A 9 23.91 42.80 6.22
C LEU A 9 22.51 42.78 5.61
N VAL A 10 21.61 43.67 6.08
CA VAL A 10 20.25 43.78 5.51
C VAL A 10 20.32 44.37 4.10
N MET A 11 21.16 45.39 3.85
CA MET A 11 21.32 45.99 2.51
C MET A 11 21.93 45.00 1.52
N LYS A 12 22.95 44.22 1.92
CA LYS A 12 23.48 43.14 1.09
C LYS A 12 22.45 42.05 0.78
N SER A 13 21.60 41.69 1.75
CA SER A 13 20.50 40.77 1.49
C SER A 13 19.48 41.34 0.50
N LEU A 14 19.29 42.67 0.50
CA LEU A 14 18.44 43.35 -0.46
C LEU A 14 19.11 43.49 -1.83
N GLU A 15 20.42 43.64 -1.93
CA GLU A 15 21.15 43.77 -3.21
C GLU A 15 21.02 42.52 -4.08
N GLY A 16 21.02 41.32 -3.46
CA GLY A 16 20.83 40.04 -4.14
C GLY A 16 19.39 39.74 -4.60
N LEU A 17 18.42 40.55 -4.17
CA LEU A 17 17.01 40.34 -4.50
C LEU A 17 16.69 40.72 -5.97
N LYS A 18 16.33 39.73 -6.78
CA LYS A 18 15.68 39.91 -8.08
C LYS A 18 14.17 40.05 -7.85
N LEU A 19 13.70 41.25 -7.54
CA LEU A 19 12.28 41.54 -7.36
C LEU A 19 11.58 41.60 -8.73
N ASP A 20 10.58 40.77 -8.94
CA ASP A 20 9.77 40.80 -10.16
C ASP A 20 8.62 41.82 -10.00
N ALA A 21 8.90 43.05 -10.43
CA ALA A 21 7.98 44.18 -10.29
C ALA A 21 6.62 43.97 -10.98
N GLU A 22 6.54 43.17 -12.05
CA GLU A 22 5.28 42.87 -12.74
C GLU A 22 4.39 41.91 -11.93
N LYS A 23 4.98 40.93 -11.27
CA LYS A 23 4.22 39.98 -10.42
C LYS A 23 3.74 40.68 -9.14
N LEU A 24 4.57 41.48 -8.54
CA LEU A 24 4.26 42.21 -7.30
C LEU A 24 3.29 43.39 -7.51
N GLY A 25 3.30 44.00 -8.68
CA GLY A 25 2.37 45.09 -9.05
C GLY A 25 0.90 44.69 -9.13
N LYS A 26 0.60 43.39 -9.29
CA LYS A 26 -0.79 42.86 -9.25
C LYS A 26 -1.45 42.96 -7.87
N GLY A 27 -0.66 43.07 -6.80
CA GLY A 27 -1.12 43.28 -5.42
C GLY A 27 -1.14 44.75 -4.96
N ALA A 28 -0.75 45.66 -5.80
CA ALA A 28 -0.69 47.07 -5.45
C ALA A 28 -2.10 47.69 -5.39
N SER A 29 -2.51 48.12 -4.23
CA SER A 29 -3.71 48.94 -4.02
C SER A 29 -3.31 50.39 -4.10
N ASN A 30 -3.87 51.13 -5.06
CA ASN A 30 -3.54 52.54 -5.32
C ASN A 30 -2.05 52.87 -5.61
N GLY A 31 -1.29 51.93 -6.21
CA GLY A 31 0.13 52.12 -6.50
C GLY A 31 1.07 52.03 -5.29
N ILE A 32 0.58 51.51 -4.18
CA ILE A 32 1.36 51.24 -2.95
C ILE A 32 1.41 49.72 -2.71
N ILE A 33 2.61 49.20 -2.52
CA ILE A 33 2.84 47.77 -2.20
C ILE A 33 3.05 47.62 -0.68
N PRO A 34 2.23 46.84 0.03
CA PRO A 34 2.48 46.53 1.43
C PRO A 34 3.64 45.53 1.55
N VAL A 35 4.62 45.85 2.38
CA VAL A 35 5.80 45.02 2.65
C VAL A 35 5.95 44.83 4.15
N VAL A 36 6.06 43.56 4.61
CA VAL A 36 6.44 43.27 5.98
C VAL A 36 7.90 42.83 5.97
N LEU A 37 8.74 43.59 6.67
CA LEU A 37 10.15 43.29 6.84
C LEU A 37 10.41 42.69 8.22
N THR A 38 10.87 41.46 8.27
CA THR A 38 11.29 40.80 9.51
C THR A 38 12.81 40.86 9.64
N THR A 39 13.31 41.27 10.78
CA THR A 39 14.74 41.37 11.08
C THR A 39 15.06 40.76 12.43
N ALA A 40 16.31 40.31 12.64
CA ALA A 40 16.72 39.68 13.90
C ALA A 40 16.76 40.67 15.09
N LYS A 41 16.84 41.97 14.82
CA LYS A 41 16.91 43.04 15.83
C LYS A 41 16.10 44.25 15.35
N GLU A 42 15.67 45.05 16.30
CA GLU A 42 14.92 46.30 16.01
C GLU A 42 15.76 47.27 15.17
N LEU A 43 15.12 47.86 14.15
CA LEU A 43 15.69 48.84 13.25
C LEU A 43 15.32 50.25 13.72
N THR A 44 16.27 51.19 13.60
CA THR A 44 16.03 52.63 13.83
C THR A 44 15.18 53.25 12.72
N VAL A 45 14.56 54.39 12.97
CA VAL A 45 13.74 55.10 11.98
C VAL A 45 14.53 55.40 10.71
N SER A 46 15.79 55.84 10.83
CA SER A 46 16.66 56.15 9.69
C SER A 46 17.00 54.89 8.86
N GLU A 47 17.19 53.72 9.50
CA GLU A 47 17.44 52.46 8.81
C GLU A 47 16.19 51.99 8.06
N LYS A 48 14.99 52.15 8.66
CA LYS A 48 13.72 51.83 8.00
C LYS A 48 13.50 52.66 6.76
N ASP A 49 13.77 53.97 6.83
CA ASP A 49 13.63 54.91 5.68
C ASP A 49 14.60 54.55 4.56
N SER A 50 15.83 54.16 4.90
CA SER A 50 16.84 53.77 3.91
C SER A 50 16.46 52.47 3.18
N ILE A 51 15.95 51.48 3.92
CA ILE A 51 15.47 50.22 3.36
C ILE A 51 14.23 50.42 2.49
N ALA A 52 13.27 51.25 2.94
CA ALA A 52 12.07 51.55 2.18
C ALA A 52 12.41 52.19 0.84
N LYS A 53 13.32 53.19 0.82
CA LYS A 53 13.78 53.84 -0.42
C LYS A 53 14.46 52.86 -1.38
N SER A 54 15.32 51.98 -0.87
CA SER A 54 15.99 50.97 -1.68
C SER A 54 14.98 49.96 -2.30
N LEU A 55 13.91 49.62 -1.56
CA LEU A 55 12.83 48.76 -2.07
C LEU A 55 11.98 49.52 -3.12
N GLU A 56 11.66 50.80 -2.92
CA GLU A 56 10.93 51.62 -3.89
C GLU A 56 11.70 51.78 -5.20
N GLU A 57 13.01 52.01 -5.13
CA GLU A 57 13.89 52.08 -6.30
C GLU A 57 13.91 50.78 -7.11
N LYS A 58 13.94 49.65 -6.41
CA LYS A 58 13.94 48.33 -7.06
C LYS A 58 12.60 47.90 -7.61
N LEU A 59 11.51 48.19 -6.90
CA LEU A 59 10.16 47.82 -7.29
C LEU A 59 9.50 48.77 -8.29
N GLY A 60 9.93 50.01 -8.33
CA GLY A 60 9.27 51.04 -9.15
C GLY A 60 7.89 51.51 -8.62
N TYR A 61 7.54 51.11 -7.41
CA TYR A 61 6.29 51.43 -6.72
C TYR A 61 6.58 52.00 -5.33
N ARG A 62 5.63 52.76 -4.78
CA ARG A 62 5.69 53.16 -3.38
C ARG A 62 5.49 51.98 -2.47
N VAL A 63 6.26 51.91 -1.37
CA VAL A 63 6.24 50.81 -0.41
C VAL A 63 5.67 51.28 0.92
N TYR A 64 4.65 50.62 1.42
CA TYR A 64 4.23 50.73 2.81
C TYR A 64 4.88 49.60 3.62
N MET A 65 5.87 49.95 4.44
CA MET A 65 6.68 48.96 5.14
C MET A 65 6.30 48.83 6.62
N GLU A 66 5.88 47.62 7.03
CA GLU A 66 5.79 47.23 8.43
C GLU A 66 7.03 46.45 8.82
N THR A 67 7.51 46.63 10.06
CA THR A 67 8.70 45.92 10.55
C THR A 67 8.37 45.03 11.73
N THR A 68 8.82 43.77 11.66
CA THR A 68 8.69 42.80 12.73
C THR A 68 10.08 42.36 13.21
N VAL A 69 10.25 42.09 14.50
CA VAL A 69 11.52 41.63 15.05
C VAL A 69 11.38 40.17 15.44
N ASP A 70 12.21 39.30 14.84
CA ASP A 70 12.31 37.89 15.18
C ASP A 70 13.77 37.49 15.37
N PRO A 71 14.25 37.37 16.63
CA PRO A 71 15.63 36.95 16.90
C PRO A 71 15.98 35.57 16.40
N SER A 72 14.99 34.69 16.12
CA SER A 72 15.22 33.31 15.68
C SER A 72 15.83 33.20 14.28
N ILE A 73 15.75 34.27 13.47
CA ILE A 73 16.37 34.31 12.13
C ILE A 73 17.89 34.49 12.19
N ILE A 74 18.45 34.72 13.38
CA ILE A 74 19.89 34.91 13.68
C ILE A 74 20.47 36.19 13.04
N GLY A 75 20.15 36.48 11.79
CA GLY A 75 20.62 37.64 11.01
C GLY A 75 20.00 37.68 9.61
N GLY A 76 20.31 38.71 8.84
CA GLY A 76 19.68 38.96 7.53
C GLY A 76 18.28 39.53 7.65
N SER A 77 17.46 39.32 6.62
CA SER A 77 16.08 39.82 6.57
C SER A 77 15.14 38.85 5.88
N ILE A 78 13.87 38.89 6.29
CA ILE A 78 12.77 38.24 5.58
C ILE A 78 11.82 39.35 5.09
N ILE A 79 11.54 39.39 3.80
CA ILE A 79 10.64 40.34 3.19
C ILE A 79 9.41 39.61 2.70
N LYS A 80 8.25 40.01 3.19
CA LYS A 80 6.95 39.49 2.75
C LYS A 80 6.19 40.60 2.02
N THR A 81 5.72 40.26 0.82
CA THR A 81 4.86 41.16 0.04
C THR A 81 3.84 40.33 -0.74
N GLY A 82 2.55 40.54 -0.45
CA GLY A 82 1.48 39.71 -0.99
C GLY A 82 1.70 38.23 -0.64
N ASP A 83 1.68 37.35 -1.64
CA ASP A 83 1.85 35.90 -1.53
C ASP A 83 3.31 35.46 -1.66
N HIS A 84 4.26 36.38 -1.59
CA HIS A 84 5.68 36.11 -1.79
C HIS A 84 6.49 36.45 -0.54
N ILE A 85 7.40 35.56 -0.19
CA ILE A 85 8.40 35.78 0.86
C ILE A 85 9.79 35.65 0.25
N TYR A 86 10.63 36.61 0.59
CA TYR A 86 12.06 36.63 0.28
C TYR A 86 12.81 36.40 1.60
N ASP A 87 13.27 35.15 1.81
CA ASP A 87 13.99 34.79 3.01
C ASP A 87 15.50 34.79 2.77
N ALA A 88 16.13 35.89 3.16
CA ALA A 88 17.58 36.04 3.16
C ALA A 88 18.17 35.92 4.58
N SER A 89 17.53 35.17 5.46
CA SER A 89 17.99 34.95 6.83
C SER A 89 19.19 34.00 6.89
N VAL A 90 20.06 34.23 7.87
CA VAL A 90 21.20 33.34 8.16
C VAL A 90 20.69 31.94 8.54
N LYS A 91 19.56 31.85 9.23
CA LYS A 91 18.93 30.58 9.58
C LYS A 91 18.65 29.75 8.34
N ARG A 92 18.01 30.32 7.32
CA ARG A 92 17.68 29.65 6.06
C ARG A 92 18.92 29.17 5.30
N GLN A 93 19.97 29.97 5.32
CA GLN A 93 21.24 29.59 4.70
C GLN A 93 21.88 28.40 5.42
N MET A 94 21.80 28.35 6.76
CA MET A 94 22.29 27.21 7.54
C MET A 94 21.46 25.93 7.28
N GLU A 95 20.14 26.07 7.13
CA GLU A 95 19.26 24.96 6.77
C GLU A 95 19.63 24.38 5.40
N LYS A 96 19.81 25.24 4.37
CA LYS A 96 20.25 24.81 3.02
C LYS A 96 21.62 24.09 3.05
N VAL A 97 22.56 24.58 3.83
CA VAL A 97 23.86 23.91 4.02
C VAL A 97 23.67 22.54 4.67
N SER A 98 22.84 22.44 5.70
CA SER A 98 22.54 21.17 6.37
C SER A 98 21.88 20.16 5.43
N GLU A 99 20.92 20.60 4.60
CA GLU A 99 20.28 19.77 3.58
C GLU A 99 21.27 19.28 2.52
N SER A 100 22.17 20.16 2.06
CA SER A 100 23.22 19.80 1.10
C SER A 100 24.21 18.78 1.67
N MET A 101 24.56 18.91 2.96
CA MET A 101 25.40 17.95 3.66
C MET A 101 24.71 16.60 3.84
N ALA A 102 23.41 16.60 4.14
CA ALA A 102 22.63 15.37 4.24
C ALA A 102 22.55 14.63 2.89
N LYS A 103 22.39 15.36 1.79
CA LYS A 103 22.44 14.80 0.43
C LYS A 103 23.82 14.22 0.09
N ALA A 104 24.90 14.95 0.35
CA ALA A 104 26.27 14.48 0.11
C ALA A 104 26.62 13.22 0.94
N SER A 105 26.09 13.12 2.16
CA SER A 105 26.23 11.90 2.99
C SER A 105 25.44 10.72 2.42
N ALA A 106 24.29 10.95 1.81
CA ALA A 106 23.47 9.92 1.17
C ALA A 106 24.11 9.40 -0.14
N GLU A 107 24.87 10.25 -0.85
CA GLU A 107 25.60 9.90 -2.08
C GLU A 107 26.92 9.15 -1.83
N GLY A 108 27.21 8.74 -0.60
CA GLY A 108 28.35 7.87 -0.27
C GLY A 108 29.73 8.57 -0.27
N GLN A 109 29.78 9.90 -0.29
CA GLN A 109 31.03 10.61 -0.06
C GLN A 109 31.40 10.56 1.43
N SER A 110 32.46 9.82 1.73
CA SER A 110 33.00 9.68 3.08
C SER A 110 33.55 11.03 3.58
N LEU A 111 32.74 11.73 4.36
CA LEU A 111 33.14 12.93 5.09
C LEU A 111 33.90 12.55 6.37
N SER A 112 35.04 11.87 6.25
CA SER A 112 35.77 11.33 7.40
C SER A 112 36.79 12.29 8.05
N ASN A 113 37.03 13.50 7.51
CA ASN A 113 37.99 14.46 8.05
C ASN A 113 37.39 15.86 8.22
N ALA A 114 37.64 16.48 9.35
CA ALA A 114 37.19 17.86 9.64
C ALA A 114 37.66 18.90 8.59
N ALA A 115 38.79 18.67 7.93
CA ALA A 115 39.28 19.50 6.84
C ALA A 115 38.38 19.43 5.59
N SER A 116 37.86 18.24 5.24
CA SER A 116 36.97 18.07 4.09
C SER A 116 35.58 18.70 4.34
N ILE A 117 35.13 18.74 5.59
CA ILE A 117 33.90 19.42 5.99
C ILE A 117 34.06 20.94 5.88
N THR A 118 35.23 21.48 6.32
CA THR A 118 35.52 22.92 6.23
C THR A 118 35.70 23.37 4.78
N ASP A 119 36.32 22.56 3.94
CA ASP A 119 36.46 22.84 2.50
C ASP A 119 35.13 22.74 1.77
N ALA A 120 34.28 21.74 2.09
CA ALA A 120 32.92 21.62 1.55
C ALA A 120 32.04 22.81 1.99
N LEU A 121 32.14 23.22 3.27
CA LEU A 121 31.45 24.40 3.78
C LEU A 121 31.93 25.68 3.10
N SER A 122 33.24 25.87 2.95
CA SER A 122 33.82 27.06 2.33
C SER A 122 33.51 27.13 0.83
N LYS A 123 33.45 25.99 0.14
CA LYS A 123 33.06 25.86 -1.25
C LYS A 123 31.57 26.12 -1.43
N THR A 124 30.72 25.54 -0.59
CA THR A 124 29.26 25.77 -0.60
C THR A 124 28.93 27.23 -0.28
N VAL A 125 29.63 27.86 0.68
CA VAL A 125 29.45 29.27 1.02
C VAL A 125 29.98 30.20 -0.08
N SER A 126 31.06 29.83 -0.79
CA SER A 126 31.63 30.63 -1.89
C SER A 126 30.90 30.43 -3.22
N GLU A 127 30.32 29.26 -3.48
CA GLU A 127 29.52 28.96 -4.66
C GLU A 127 28.04 29.34 -4.49
N THR A 128 27.59 29.60 -3.26
CA THR A 128 26.25 30.15 -3.02
C THR A 128 26.26 31.63 -3.41
N ASN A 129 26.14 31.88 -4.71
CA ASN A 129 25.59 33.14 -5.16
C ASN A 129 24.33 33.37 -4.33
N LEU A 130 24.22 34.53 -3.73
CA LEU A 130 23.03 35.00 -3.00
C LEU A 130 21.82 35.14 -3.97
N GLU A 131 21.47 34.08 -4.69
CA GLU A 131 20.18 33.97 -5.34
C GLU A 131 19.17 33.68 -4.24
N VAL A 132 18.48 34.70 -3.81
CA VAL A 132 17.33 34.59 -2.94
C VAL A 132 16.25 33.93 -3.78
N ASP A 133 16.00 32.66 -3.52
CA ASP A 133 14.92 31.92 -4.17
C ASP A 133 13.59 32.56 -3.78
N LEU A 134 12.80 32.84 -4.79
CA LEU A 134 11.43 33.29 -4.64
C LEU A 134 10.61 32.11 -4.17
N GLU A 135 10.44 31.96 -2.86
CA GLU A 135 9.56 30.93 -2.31
C GLU A 135 8.12 31.41 -2.36
N GLU A 136 7.30 30.71 -3.11
CA GLU A 136 5.86 30.89 -3.08
C GLU A 136 5.32 30.31 -1.78
N VAL A 137 4.65 31.12 -0.98
CA VAL A 137 4.09 30.72 0.31
C VAL A 137 2.59 30.97 0.37
N GLY A 138 1.93 30.12 1.14
CA GLY A 138 0.52 30.29 1.45
C GLY A 138 0.30 30.67 2.90
N ILE A 139 -0.88 31.19 3.19
CA ILE A 139 -1.34 31.53 4.53
C ILE A 139 -2.53 30.65 4.86
N ILE A 140 -2.49 30.00 6.02
CA ILE A 140 -3.60 29.18 6.50
C ILE A 140 -4.75 30.10 6.89
N GLY A 141 -5.84 30.01 6.15
CA GLY A 141 -7.09 30.73 6.46
C GLY A 141 -7.99 29.96 7.42
N LYS A 142 -7.92 28.60 7.38
CA LYS A 142 -8.67 27.71 8.27
C LYS A 142 -7.94 26.39 8.43
N VAL A 143 -7.93 25.84 9.67
CA VAL A 143 -7.39 24.51 9.99
C VAL A 143 -8.34 23.79 10.92
N GLY A 144 -8.52 22.48 10.72
CA GLY A 144 -9.31 21.61 11.57
C GLY A 144 -9.54 20.23 10.92
N ASP A 145 -9.71 19.21 11.75
CA ASP A 145 -9.99 17.83 11.31
C ASP A 145 -8.97 17.26 10.33
N GLY A 146 -7.69 17.63 10.47
CA GLY A 146 -6.61 17.16 9.60
C GLY A 146 -6.53 17.87 8.25
N ILE A 147 -7.25 18.97 8.05
CA ILE A 147 -7.27 19.73 6.79
C ILE A 147 -6.96 21.21 7.05
N ALA A 148 -6.14 21.80 6.20
CA ALA A 148 -5.90 23.22 6.15
C ALA A 148 -6.37 23.79 4.79
N THR A 149 -7.10 24.92 4.84
CA THR A 149 -7.41 25.72 3.66
C THR A 149 -6.46 26.89 3.64
N VAL A 150 -5.73 27.01 2.55
CA VAL A 150 -4.61 27.95 2.40
C VAL A 150 -4.89 28.88 1.23
N SER A 151 -4.68 30.16 1.40
CA SER A 151 -4.66 31.16 0.33
C SER A 151 -3.22 31.40 -0.14
N GLY A 152 -3.02 31.78 -1.38
CA GLY A 152 -1.71 31.78 -2.03
C GLY A 152 -1.40 30.39 -2.63
N LEU A 153 -0.13 30.05 -2.84
CA LEU A 153 0.28 28.79 -3.48
C LEU A 153 -0.34 28.58 -4.88
N ASN A 154 -0.36 29.64 -5.69
CA ASN A 154 -1.02 29.63 -7.00
C ASN A 154 -0.43 28.63 -8.00
N SER A 155 0.84 28.24 -7.80
CA SER A 155 1.54 27.28 -8.65
C SER A 155 1.60 25.87 -8.04
N ALA A 156 0.89 25.62 -6.92
CA ALA A 156 0.91 24.31 -6.26
C ALA A 156 0.31 23.22 -7.16
N MET A 157 0.89 22.03 -7.08
CA MET A 157 0.43 20.84 -7.82
C MET A 157 -0.39 19.93 -6.91
N ALA A 158 -1.38 19.24 -7.48
CA ALA A 158 -2.08 18.19 -6.75
C ALA A 158 -1.11 17.06 -6.37
N GLY A 159 -1.14 16.60 -5.12
CA GLY A 159 -0.20 15.62 -4.58
C GLY A 159 1.15 16.20 -4.14
N GLU A 160 1.36 17.52 -4.25
CA GLU A 160 2.60 18.17 -3.80
C GLU A 160 2.73 18.11 -2.28
N LEU A 161 3.94 17.76 -1.83
CA LEU A 161 4.33 17.86 -0.43
C LEU A 161 4.54 19.33 -0.06
N VAL A 162 3.96 19.76 1.04
CA VAL A 162 4.14 21.11 1.60
C VAL A 162 4.59 21.02 3.04
N GLU A 163 5.34 22.01 3.47
CA GLU A 163 5.84 22.15 4.84
C GLU A 163 5.11 23.28 5.56
N LEU A 164 4.66 22.95 6.78
CA LEU A 164 4.00 23.86 7.68
C LEU A 164 4.90 24.14 8.88
N LYS A 165 4.53 25.13 9.67
CA LYS A 165 5.25 25.51 10.89
C LYS A 165 5.46 24.31 11.82
N GLY A 166 6.67 24.21 12.40
CA GLY A 166 7.02 23.15 13.32
C GLY A 166 7.38 21.81 12.67
N GLY A 167 7.67 21.79 11.36
CA GLY A 167 8.05 20.59 10.62
C GLY A 167 6.87 19.66 10.29
N VAL A 168 5.65 20.18 10.37
CA VAL A 168 4.45 19.44 9.98
C VAL A 168 4.41 19.32 8.46
N SER A 169 4.23 18.12 7.94
CA SER A 169 4.07 17.86 6.52
C SER A 169 2.61 17.82 6.12
N GLY A 170 2.28 18.39 4.98
CA GLY A 170 0.96 18.33 4.36
C GLY A 170 1.05 17.93 2.89
N MET A 171 -0.07 17.48 2.34
CA MET A 171 -0.19 17.16 0.92
C MET A 171 -1.31 17.98 0.30
N VAL A 172 -1.03 18.61 -0.84
CA VAL A 172 -2.02 19.36 -1.63
C VAL A 172 -3.01 18.36 -2.23
N GLN A 173 -4.29 18.52 -1.91
CA GLN A 173 -5.34 17.61 -2.36
C GLN A 173 -6.43 18.29 -3.19
N ASN A 174 -6.68 19.57 -2.99
CA ASN A 174 -7.71 20.30 -3.71
C ASN A 174 -7.19 21.66 -4.16
N LEU A 175 -7.36 21.96 -5.45
CA LEU A 175 -6.96 23.22 -6.07
C LEU A 175 -8.22 23.97 -6.47
N GLN A 176 -8.41 25.16 -5.91
CA GLN A 176 -9.50 26.09 -6.25
C GLN A 176 -8.90 27.41 -6.77
N ALA A 177 -9.72 28.29 -7.32
CA ALA A 177 -9.24 29.54 -7.91
C ALA A 177 -8.43 30.40 -6.92
N ASP A 178 -8.89 30.49 -5.66
CA ASP A 178 -8.31 31.39 -4.66
C ASP A 178 -7.75 30.65 -3.44
N THR A 179 -7.95 29.33 -3.34
CA THR A 179 -7.55 28.55 -2.17
C THR A 179 -7.05 27.17 -2.55
N VAL A 180 -6.16 26.65 -1.72
CA VAL A 180 -5.60 25.29 -1.82
C VAL A 180 -6.01 24.52 -0.58
N GLY A 181 -6.62 23.35 -0.78
CA GLY A 181 -6.95 22.40 0.29
C GLY A 181 -5.77 21.46 0.53
N ILE A 182 -5.22 21.51 1.73
CA ILE A 182 -4.07 20.69 2.15
C ILE A 182 -4.51 19.72 3.22
N VAL A 183 -4.06 18.49 3.09
CA VAL A 183 -4.30 17.42 4.05
C VAL A 183 -3.06 17.26 4.91
N LEU A 184 -3.22 17.33 6.24
CA LEU A 184 -2.13 17.26 7.21
C LEU A 184 -1.77 15.80 7.51
N MET A 185 -0.49 15.45 7.43
CA MET A 185 -0.02 14.08 7.69
C MET A 185 0.16 13.82 9.18
N SER A 186 0.49 14.87 9.96
CA SER A 186 0.70 14.78 11.42
C SER A 186 0.63 16.19 12.02
N GLY A 187 0.63 16.28 13.34
CA GLY A 187 0.90 17.53 14.03
C GLY A 187 -0.19 18.61 13.94
N GLU A 188 -1.45 18.26 13.65
CA GLU A 188 -2.57 19.21 13.54
C GLU A 188 -2.65 20.18 14.71
N ALA A 189 -2.41 19.70 15.94
CA ALA A 189 -2.49 20.51 17.16
C ALA A 189 -1.47 21.66 17.22
N THR A 190 -0.42 21.63 16.39
CA THR A 190 0.63 22.67 16.36
C THR A 190 0.39 23.73 15.28
N VAL A 191 -0.49 23.45 14.34
CA VAL A 191 -0.81 24.32 13.19
C VAL A 191 -1.98 25.24 13.52
N LYS A 192 -1.87 26.51 13.18
CA LYS A 192 -2.87 27.56 13.50
C LYS A 192 -3.22 28.37 12.27
N GLU A 193 -4.40 29.01 12.30
CA GLU A 193 -4.77 30.04 11.35
C GLU A 193 -3.75 31.20 11.36
N GLY A 194 -3.36 31.67 10.18
CA GLY A 194 -2.32 32.66 9.98
C GLY A 194 -0.90 32.10 9.86
N ASP A 195 -0.67 30.81 10.14
CA ASP A 195 0.65 30.21 9.92
C ASP A 195 0.97 30.09 8.41
N ILE A 196 2.25 30.10 8.11
CA ILE A 196 2.77 30.05 6.75
C ILE A 196 2.94 28.60 6.31
N VAL A 197 2.58 28.34 5.05
CA VAL A 197 2.82 27.06 4.36
C VAL A 197 3.81 27.29 3.24
N ARG A 198 4.81 26.44 3.14
CA ARG A 198 5.86 26.48 2.10
C ARG A 198 5.69 25.32 1.13
N ARG A 199 5.88 25.60 -0.14
CA ARG A 199 5.96 24.57 -1.17
C ARG A 199 7.31 23.88 -1.14
N THR A 200 7.31 22.58 -1.42
CA THR A 200 8.56 21.84 -1.61
C THR A 200 8.90 21.61 -3.08
N GLY A 201 7.93 21.83 -4.00
CA GLY A 201 8.06 21.52 -5.41
C GLY A 201 8.16 20.02 -5.70
N ARG A 202 7.99 19.15 -4.70
CA ARG A 202 8.08 17.70 -4.80
C ARG A 202 6.73 17.05 -4.52
N LEU A 203 6.43 15.98 -5.23
CA LEU A 203 5.28 15.14 -4.91
C LEU A 203 5.53 14.39 -3.59
N MET A 204 4.45 13.90 -2.95
CA MET A 204 4.56 13.04 -1.79
C MET A 204 5.33 11.76 -2.16
N GLU A 205 6.37 11.46 -1.40
CA GLU A 205 7.27 10.32 -1.62
C GLU A 205 7.29 9.39 -0.40
N VAL A 206 7.68 8.14 -0.65
CA VAL A 206 7.90 7.13 0.38
C VAL A 206 9.27 6.48 0.18
N PRO A 207 10.01 6.19 1.27
CA PRO A 207 11.26 5.46 1.17
C PRO A 207 11.01 4.01 0.73
N VAL A 208 11.88 3.51 -0.14
CA VAL A 208 11.86 2.15 -0.67
C VAL A 208 13.23 1.50 -0.55
N GLY A 209 13.29 0.19 -0.50
CA GLY A 209 14.55 -0.54 -0.39
C GLY A 209 14.43 -1.87 0.34
N GLU A 210 15.45 -2.70 0.24
CA GLU A 210 15.50 -4.01 0.91
C GLU A 210 15.53 -3.91 2.45
N GLY A 211 15.99 -2.76 2.99
CA GLY A 211 15.97 -2.53 4.44
C GLY A 211 14.59 -2.50 5.09
N LEU A 212 13.53 -2.40 4.28
CA LEU A 212 12.13 -2.48 4.74
C LEU A 212 11.66 -3.92 5.00
N LEU A 213 12.35 -4.94 4.50
CA LEU A 213 11.99 -6.34 4.72
C LEU A 213 12.07 -6.68 6.21
N GLY A 214 11.06 -7.37 6.71
CA GLY A 214 10.95 -7.72 8.13
C GLY A 214 10.51 -6.59 9.06
N ARG A 215 10.15 -5.43 8.50
CA ARG A 215 9.81 -4.23 9.27
C ARG A 215 8.31 -3.91 9.22
N VAL A 216 7.88 -3.22 10.27
CA VAL A 216 6.55 -2.60 10.31
C VAL A 216 6.73 -1.09 10.23
N VAL A 217 6.14 -0.49 9.21
CA VAL A 217 6.30 0.94 8.91
C VAL A 217 4.97 1.66 8.80
N SER A 218 4.99 2.97 9.04
CA SER A 218 3.87 3.85 8.75
C SER A 218 3.72 4.07 7.23
N PRO A 219 2.61 4.66 6.76
CA PRO A 219 2.46 5.04 5.35
C PRO A 219 3.52 6.01 4.81
N LEU A 220 4.22 6.70 5.70
CA LEU A 220 5.35 7.59 5.36
C LEU A 220 6.70 6.85 5.37
N GLY A 221 6.70 5.52 5.56
CA GLY A 221 7.92 4.70 5.63
C GLY A 221 8.68 4.76 6.96
N MET A 222 8.14 5.46 7.96
CA MET A 222 8.78 5.56 9.28
C MET A 222 8.60 4.25 10.06
N PRO A 223 9.65 3.72 10.73
CA PRO A 223 9.55 2.50 11.52
C PRO A 223 8.64 2.70 12.73
N ILE A 224 7.73 1.75 12.95
CA ILE A 224 6.81 1.74 14.11
C ILE A 224 6.91 0.43 14.92
N ASP A 225 7.91 -0.39 14.62
CA ASP A 225 8.15 -1.70 15.24
C ASP A 225 9.14 -1.65 16.42
N GLY A 226 9.72 -0.49 16.72
CA GLY A 226 10.71 -0.32 17.77
C GLY A 226 12.08 -0.93 17.47
N LYS A 227 12.34 -1.39 16.23
CA LYS A 227 13.61 -2.02 15.82
C LYS A 227 14.66 -1.02 15.34
N GLY A 228 14.50 0.29 15.62
CA GLY A 228 15.41 1.36 15.20
C GLY A 228 15.24 1.80 13.74
N ASP A 229 16.11 2.70 13.30
CA ASP A 229 16.04 3.33 11.98
C ASP A 229 16.23 2.32 10.84
N ILE A 230 15.66 2.65 9.68
CA ILE A 230 15.74 1.84 8.48
C ILE A 230 16.67 2.50 7.47
N LYS A 231 17.60 1.72 6.92
CA LYS A 231 18.38 2.15 5.75
C LYS A 231 17.55 1.84 4.50
N TYR A 232 17.12 2.87 3.80
CA TYR A 232 16.41 2.75 2.53
C TYR A 232 17.34 3.10 1.36
N ALA A 233 17.00 2.60 0.16
CA ALA A 233 17.81 2.80 -1.03
C ALA A 233 17.56 4.17 -1.66
N GLU A 234 16.28 4.54 -1.78
CA GLU A 234 15.82 5.77 -2.43
C GLU A 234 14.43 6.16 -1.92
N THR A 235 13.93 7.33 -2.32
CA THR A 235 12.54 7.72 -2.18
C THR A 235 11.85 7.67 -3.54
N ARG A 236 10.57 7.30 -3.57
CA ARG A 236 9.75 7.26 -4.79
C ARG A 236 8.40 7.95 -4.56
N PRO A 237 7.87 8.66 -5.57
CA PRO A 237 6.54 9.21 -5.52
C PRO A 237 5.51 8.10 -5.23
N ILE A 238 4.57 8.39 -4.32
CA ILE A 238 3.52 7.43 -3.98
C ILE A 238 2.47 7.27 -5.09
N GLU A 239 2.31 8.30 -5.92
CA GLU A 239 1.46 8.27 -7.11
C GLU A 239 2.34 8.06 -8.34
N ALA A 240 2.22 6.90 -8.97
CA ALA A 240 2.93 6.52 -10.19
C ALA A 240 1.94 6.01 -11.24
N GLN A 241 2.33 6.10 -12.49
CA GLN A 241 1.55 5.54 -13.60
C GLN A 241 1.64 4.01 -13.57
N SER A 242 0.52 3.34 -13.84
CA SER A 242 0.50 1.90 -14.02
C SER A 242 1.27 1.49 -15.28
N PRO A 243 1.80 0.24 -15.34
CA PRO A 243 2.42 -0.29 -16.55
C PRO A 243 1.49 -0.17 -17.76
N GLY A 244 2.03 0.28 -18.89
CA GLY A 244 1.29 0.43 -20.14
C GLY A 244 0.82 -0.91 -20.71
N ILE A 245 -0.06 -0.88 -21.72
CA ILE A 245 -0.58 -2.09 -22.37
C ILE A 245 0.56 -2.90 -23.01
N ALA A 246 1.51 -2.23 -23.65
CA ALA A 246 2.65 -2.86 -24.30
C ALA A 246 3.66 -3.48 -23.31
N ASP A 247 3.65 -3.03 -22.05
CA ASP A 247 4.58 -3.49 -21.01
C ASP A 247 4.07 -4.75 -20.30
N ARG A 248 2.79 -5.07 -20.45
CA ARG A 248 2.15 -6.20 -19.77
C ARG A 248 2.37 -7.51 -20.51
N GLN A 249 2.42 -8.57 -19.73
CA GLN A 249 2.48 -9.96 -20.19
C GLN A 249 1.28 -10.74 -19.64
N SER A 250 0.88 -11.80 -20.35
CA SER A 250 -0.18 -12.70 -19.89
C SER A 250 0.18 -13.34 -18.54
N VAL A 251 -0.84 -13.49 -17.69
CA VAL A 251 -0.73 -14.12 -16.37
C VAL A 251 -0.85 -15.64 -16.54
N ASP A 252 0.28 -16.36 -16.54
CA ASP A 252 0.35 -17.81 -16.75
C ASP A 252 1.24 -18.54 -15.73
N VAL A 253 1.79 -17.82 -14.75
CA VAL A 253 2.57 -18.39 -13.65
C VAL A 253 1.72 -18.41 -12.38
N PRO A 254 1.50 -19.57 -11.74
CA PRO A 254 0.68 -19.65 -10.53
C PRO A 254 1.32 -18.91 -9.35
N LEU A 255 0.48 -18.18 -8.59
CA LEU A 255 0.74 -17.78 -7.22
C LEU A 255 0.02 -18.77 -6.31
N GLN A 256 0.72 -19.76 -5.79
CA GLN A 256 0.13 -20.78 -4.94
C GLN A 256 -0.18 -20.22 -3.55
N THR A 257 -1.45 -20.28 -3.16
CA THR A 257 -1.90 -19.81 -1.84
C THR A 257 -1.63 -20.84 -0.75
N GLY A 258 -1.49 -22.10 -1.12
CA GLY A 258 -1.40 -23.22 -0.18
C GLY A 258 -2.77 -23.66 0.38
N ILE A 259 -3.86 -23.07 -0.14
CA ILE A 259 -5.23 -23.37 0.27
C ILE A 259 -5.87 -24.19 -0.84
N LYS A 260 -6.20 -25.47 -0.54
CA LYS A 260 -6.74 -26.42 -1.52
C LYS A 260 -7.92 -25.87 -2.31
N ALA A 261 -8.88 -25.26 -1.62
CA ALA A 261 -10.08 -24.72 -2.25
C ALA A 261 -9.79 -23.57 -3.22
N ILE A 262 -8.77 -22.75 -2.96
CA ILE A 262 -8.37 -21.64 -3.84
C ILE A 262 -7.56 -22.17 -5.01
N ASP A 263 -6.44 -22.86 -4.73
CA ASP A 263 -5.50 -23.30 -5.75
C ASP A 263 -6.14 -24.26 -6.76
N SER A 264 -7.18 -25.01 -6.35
CA SER A 264 -7.92 -25.93 -7.23
C SER A 264 -9.04 -25.26 -8.03
N MET A 265 -9.82 -24.35 -7.42
CA MET A 265 -11.08 -23.88 -8.03
C MET A 265 -11.08 -22.40 -8.42
N VAL A 266 -10.27 -21.57 -7.75
CA VAL A 266 -10.15 -20.12 -7.98
C VAL A 266 -8.67 -19.73 -8.01
N PRO A 267 -7.89 -20.32 -8.93
CA PRO A 267 -6.44 -20.16 -8.93
C PRO A 267 -6.03 -18.72 -9.21
N ILE A 268 -4.95 -18.30 -8.56
CA ILE A 268 -4.37 -16.96 -8.67
C ILE A 268 -3.05 -17.05 -9.43
N GLY A 269 -2.85 -16.16 -10.39
CA GLY A 269 -1.59 -16.02 -11.11
C GLY A 269 -0.77 -14.83 -10.65
N ARG A 270 0.56 -14.89 -10.86
CA ARG A 270 1.47 -13.79 -10.57
C ARG A 270 1.19 -12.61 -11.50
N GLY A 271 0.84 -11.47 -10.91
CA GLY A 271 0.40 -10.28 -11.63
C GLY A 271 -1.12 -10.10 -11.72
N GLN A 272 -1.89 -11.02 -11.14
CA GLN A 272 -3.35 -10.95 -11.09
C GLN A 272 -3.83 -10.08 -9.92
N ARG A 273 -5.02 -9.50 -10.08
CA ARG A 273 -5.77 -8.82 -9.00
C ARG A 273 -6.93 -9.70 -8.60
N GLU A 274 -6.88 -10.34 -7.45
CA GLU A 274 -7.93 -11.22 -6.96
C GLU A 274 -8.52 -10.68 -5.67
N LEU A 275 -9.80 -10.34 -5.70
CA LEU A 275 -10.51 -9.77 -4.56
C LEU A 275 -10.86 -10.85 -3.52
N ILE A 276 -10.63 -10.58 -2.25
CA ILE A 276 -11.15 -11.37 -1.14
C ILE A 276 -12.30 -10.58 -0.51
N ILE A 277 -13.52 -11.11 -0.61
CA ILE A 277 -14.73 -10.40 -0.21
C ILE A 277 -15.62 -11.26 0.71
N GLY A 278 -16.27 -10.63 1.67
CA GLY A 278 -17.21 -11.30 2.60
C GLY A 278 -17.42 -10.48 3.88
N ASP A 279 -18.32 -10.94 4.72
CA ASP A 279 -18.68 -10.25 5.95
C ASP A 279 -17.52 -10.27 6.98
N ARG A 280 -17.67 -9.46 8.00
CA ARG A 280 -16.69 -9.40 9.08
C ARG A 280 -16.58 -10.75 9.80
N GLY A 281 -15.35 -11.21 10.04
CA GLY A 281 -15.08 -12.44 10.78
C GLY A 281 -15.16 -13.73 9.96
N THR A 282 -15.40 -13.68 8.64
CA THR A 282 -15.47 -14.85 7.74
C THR A 282 -14.12 -15.45 7.35
N GLY A 283 -13.01 -14.84 7.78
CA GLY A 283 -11.67 -15.37 7.55
C GLY A 283 -10.89 -14.71 6.41
N LYS A 284 -11.30 -13.55 5.89
CA LYS A 284 -10.62 -12.83 4.80
C LYS A 284 -9.11 -12.64 5.05
N SER A 285 -8.76 -12.02 6.18
CA SER A 285 -7.35 -11.81 6.55
C SER A 285 -6.59 -13.12 6.79
N ALA A 286 -7.28 -14.19 7.22
CA ALA A 286 -6.66 -15.50 7.40
C ALA A 286 -6.20 -16.09 6.06
N VAL A 287 -7.04 -16.02 5.03
CA VAL A 287 -6.67 -16.42 3.65
C VAL A 287 -5.44 -15.67 3.16
N ALA A 288 -5.40 -14.35 3.37
CA ALA A 288 -4.26 -13.53 2.97
C ALA A 288 -2.97 -13.89 3.73
N ILE A 289 -3.06 -14.13 5.05
CA ILE A 289 -1.92 -14.53 5.88
C ILE A 289 -1.41 -15.90 5.48
N ASP A 290 -2.28 -16.90 5.27
CA ASP A 290 -1.90 -18.22 4.80
C ASP A 290 -1.20 -18.18 3.44
N THR A 291 -1.70 -17.31 2.54
CA THR A 291 -1.04 -17.07 1.26
C THR A 291 0.37 -16.50 1.43
N ILE A 292 0.57 -15.54 2.35
CA ILE A 292 1.90 -14.99 2.66
C ILE A 292 2.82 -16.09 3.23
N ILE A 293 2.34 -16.85 4.22
CA ILE A 293 3.12 -17.95 4.83
C ILE A 293 3.57 -18.95 3.77
N ASN A 294 2.71 -19.25 2.80
CA ASN A 294 3.02 -20.18 1.71
C ASN A 294 4.06 -19.66 0.70
N GLN A 295 4.43 -18.38 0.73
CA GLN A 295 5.47 -17.86 -0.16
C GLN A 295 6.89 -18.15 0.31
N LYS A 296 7.07 -18.73 1.50
CA LYS A 296 8.39 -19.09 2.04
C LYS A 296 9.18 -19.95 1.05
N GLY A 297 10.37 -19.48 0.68
CA GLY A 297 11.26 -20.18 -0.25
C GLY A 297 10.84 -20.13 -1.73
N LYS A 298 9.79 -19.40 -2.09
CA LYS A 298 9.30 -19.29 -3.48
C LYS A 298 9.77 -18.01 -4.21
N GLY A 299 10.62 -17.20 -3.57
CA GLY A 299 11.18 -15.99 -4.15
C GLY A 299 10.17 -14.85 -4.34
N VAL A 300 9.04 -14.89 -3.63
CA VAL A 300 8.00 -13.86 -3.67
C VAL A 300 8.15 -12.96 -2.44
N ILE A 301 8.24 -11.66 -2.66
CA ILE A 301 8.23 -10.66 -1.60
C ILE A 301 6.77 -10.32 -1.27
N CYS A 302 6.46 -10.17 0.00
CA CYS A 302 5.11 -9.88 0.44
C CYS A 302 5.02 -8.49 1.06
N ILE A 303 3.95 -7.76 0.75
CA ILE A 303 3.63 -6.50 1.39
C ILE A 303 2.21 -6.59 1.94
N TYR A 304 2.08 -6.42 3.24
CA TYR A 304 0.77 -6.40 3.90
C TYR A 304 0.44 -4.97 4.33
N VAL A 305 -0.60 -4.41 3.72
CA VAL A 305 -1.06 -3.06 4.04
C VAL A 305 -2.27 -3.15 4.96
N ALA A 306 -2.08 -2.80 6.23
CA ALA A 306 -3.15 -2.72 7.23
C ALA A 306 -3.76 -1.33 7.23
N ILE A 307 -5.04 -1.22 6.83
CA ILE A 307 -5.73 0.07 6.68
C ILE A 307 -6.86 0.16 7.72
N GLY A 308 -6.78 1.14 8.62
CA GLY A 308 -7.77 1.36 9.66
C GLY A 308 -7.97 0.18 10.61
N GLN A 309 -6.96 -0.67 10.76
CA GLN A 309 -6.98 -1.83 11.66
C GLN A 309 -6.61 -1.42 13.09
N LYS A 310 -7.08 -2.19 14.07
CA LYS A 310 -6.64 -1.97 15.46
C LYS A 310 -5.16 -2.29 15.61
N ALA A 311 -4.39 -1.48 16.33
CA ALA A 311 -2.98 -1.71 16.61
C ALA A 311 -2.70 -3.13 17.18
N SER A 312 -3.59 -3.65 18.03
CA SER A 312 -3.51 -5.01 18.56
C SER A 312 -3.64 -6.09 17.48
N THR A 313 -4.39 -5.83 16.41
CA THR A 313 -4.53 -6.74 15.26
C THR A 313 -3.23 -6.76 14.45
N VAL A 314 -2.65 -5.60 14.19
CA VAL A 314 -1.36 -5.46 13.49
C VAL A 314 -0.25 -6.16 14.29
N ALA A 315 -0.19 -5.95 15.60
CA ALA A 315 0.79 -6.61 16.47
C ALA A 315 0.64 -8.15 16.47
N ARG A 316 -0.59 -8.66 16.47
CA ARG A 316 -0.85 -10.11 16.35
C ARG A 316 -0.44 -10.65 14.98
N LEU A 317 -0.73 -9.93 13.90
CA LEU A 317 -0.29 -10.27 12.56
C LEU A 317 1.24 -10.40 12.49
N THR A 318 1.97 -9.39 12.95
CA THR A 318 3.44 -9.37 12.95
C THR A 318 4.01 -10.57 13.69
N ARG A 319 3.52 -10.85 14.91
CA ARG A 319 3.93 -12.03 15.68
C ARG A 319 3.63 -13.35 14.94
N THR A 320 2.50 -13.42 14.24
CA THR A 320 2.14 -14.59 13.43
C THR A 320 3.13 -14.78 12.28
N LEU A 321 3.45 -13.73 11.55
CA LEU A 321 4.45 -13.79 10.47
C LEU A 321 5.83 -14.20 11.01
N GLU A 322 6.26 -13.65 12.14
CA GLU A 322 7.52 -14.04 12.80
C GLU A 322 7.50 -15.52 13.21
N LYS A 323 6.42 -15.99 13.85
CA LYS A 323 6.26 -17.38 14.30
C LYS A 323 6.40 -18.39 13.16
N TYR A 324 5.86 -18.08 11.98
CA TYR A 324 5.91 -18.96 10.81
C TYR A 324 7.11 -18.70 9.89
N GLY A 325 8.00 -17.76 10.26
CA GLY A 325 9.19 -17.40 9.48
C GLY A 325 8.84 -16.76 8.14
N ALA A 326 7.77 -15.98 8.13
CA ALA A 326 7.32 -15.21 6.99
C ALA A 326 7.72 -13.72 7.09
N ALA A 327 8.23 -13.28 8.23
CA ALA A 327 8.63 -11.90 8.45
C ALA A 327 9.78 -11.50 7.51
N ASP A 328 10.79 -12.33 7.30
CA ASP A 328 12.02 -12.00 6.58
C ASP A 328 11.80 -11.53 5.13
N TYR A 329 10.69 -11.93 4.51
CA TYR A 329 10.32 -11.53 3.15
C TYR A 329 9.03 -10.71 3.09
N THR A 330 8.59 -10.18 4.24
CA THR A 330 7.34 -9.41 4.34
C THR A 330 7.59 -8.02 4.90
N ILE A 331 7.00 -7.01 4.25
CA ILE A 331 6.88 -5.63 4.76
C ILE A 331 5.46 -5.43 5.24
N VAL A 332 5.29 -4.85 6.43
CA VAL A 332 3.97 -4.46 6.95
C VAL A 332 3.86 -2.95 6.94
N VAL A 333 2.96 -2.41 6.12
CA VAL A 333 2.61 -0.98 6.12
C VAL A 333 1.34 -0.80 6.93
N ALA A 334 1.39 -0.07 8.02
CA ALA A 334 0.25 0.05 8.92
C ALA A 334 -0.20 1.50 9.11
N ALA A 335 -1.47 1.75 8.75
CA ALA A 335 -2.26 2.89 9.19
C ALA A 335 -3.36 2.37 10.11
N THR A 336 -3.22 2.60 11.40
CA THR A 336 -4.13 2.07 12.40
C THR A 336 -5.45 2.85 12.45
N ALA A 337 -6.44 2.33 13.16
CA ALA A 337 -7.74 3.00 13.34
C ALA A 337 -7.64 4.32 14.14
N SER A 338 -6.54 4.54 14.85
CA SER A 338 -6.25 5.78 15.58
C SER A 338 -5.51 6.81 14.73
N ASP A 339 -4.98 6.40 13.57
CA ASP A 339 -4.29 7.31 12.68
C ASP A 339 -5.29 8.14 11.86
N SER A 340 -4.85 9.30 11.42
CA SER A 340 -5.68 10.23 10.65
C SER A 340 -6.14 9.63 9.32
N ALA A 341 -7.27 10.09 8.80
CA ALA A 341 -7.78 9.65 7.50
C ALA A 341 -6.77 9.81 6.36
N PRO A 342 -5.96 10.86 6.30
CA PRO A 342 -4.87 10.99 5.33
C PRO A 342 -3.88 9.85 5.33
N LEU A 343 -3.42 9.41 6.49
CA LEU A 343 -2.50 8.28 6.60
C LEU A 343 -3.15 6.97 6.14
N GLN A 344 -4.43 6.76 6.47
CA GLN A 344 -5.18 5.60 5.98
C GLN A 344 -5.35 5.64 4.46
N TYR A 345 -5.52 6.84 3.87
CA TYR A 345 -5.58 7.04 2.43
C TYR A 345 -4.23 6.74 1.74
N LEU A 346 -3.11 7.18 2.33
CA LEU A 346 -1.78 6.98 1.74
C LEU A 346 -1.31 5.53 1.81
N ALA A 347 -1.71 4.76 2.83
CA ALA A 347 -1.18 3.44 3.12
C ALA A 347 -1.13 2.48 1.90
N PRO A 348 -2.20 2.27 1.12
CA PRO A 348 -2.15 1.35 -0.01
C PRO A 348 -1.26 1.85 -1.15
N TYR A 349 -1.19 3.16 -1.36
CA TYR A 349 -0.29 3.75 -2.37
C TYR A 349 1.18 3.61 -1.96
N ALA A 350 1.51 3.85 -0.70
CA ALA A 350 2.84 3.61 -0.16
C ALA A 350 3.24 2.13 -0.32
N GLY A 351 2.32 1.22 0.01
CA GLY A 351 2.55 -0.22 -0.14
C GLY A 351 2.84 -0.64 -1.58
N VAL A 352 2.06 -0.17 -2.56
CA VAL A 352 2.32 -0.51 -3.96
C VAL A 352 3.58 0.14 -4.51
N THR A 353 3.94 1.34 -4.05
CA THR A 353 5.22 1.99 -4.43
C THR A 353 6.41 1.18 -3.92
N MET A 354 6.34 0.64 -2.69
CA MET A 354 7.34 -0.29 -2.18
C MET A 354 7.38 -1.59 -3.00
N ALA A 355 6.22 -2.08 -3.48
CA ALA A 355 6.15 -3.25 -4.34
C ALA A 355 6.81 -3.03 -5.70
N GLU A 356 6.61 -1.87 -6.30
CA GLU A 356 7.20 -1.49 -7.59
C GLU A 356 8.73 -1.47 -7.55
N TYR A 357 9.32 -1.04 -6.44
CA TYR A 357 10.78 -1.10 -6.27
C TYR A 357 11.32 -2.52 -6.46
N PHE A 358 10.64 -3.53 -5.92
CA PHE A 358 11.06 -4.93 -6.09
C PHE A 358 10.68 -5.48 -7.46
N MET A 359 9.55 -5.08 -8.02
CA MET A 359 9.17 -5.46 -9.39
C MET A 359 10.20 -4.96 -10.41
N ASP A 360 10.77 -3.76 -10.22
CA ASP A 360 11.84 -3.22 -11.06
C ASP A 360 13.14 -4.04 -10.99
N GLN A 361 13.34 -4.77 -9.89
CA GLN A 361 14.43 -5.75 -9.74
C GLN A 361 14.08 -7.14 -10.29
N LYS A 362 13.04 -7.28 -11.12
CA LYS A 362 12.54 -8.54 -11.69
C LYS A 362 12.03 -9.54 -10.65
N LYS A 363 11.69 -9.07 -9.46
CA LYS A 363 11.11 -9.92 -8.40
C LYS A 363 9.58 -9.98 -8.54
N ASP A 364 9.01 -11.06 -8.05
CA ASP A 364 7.56 -11.19 -7.91
C ASP A 364 7.13 -10.71 -6.53
N VAL A 365 6.07 -9.91 -6.48
CA VAL A 365 5.57 -9.31 -5.25
C VAL A 365 4.10 -9.67 -5.05
N LEU A 366 3.75 -10.01 -3.82
CA LEU A 366 2.37 -10.16 -3.37
C LEU A 366 1.99 -8.96 -2.50
N CYS A 367 0.99 -8.20 -2.89
CA CYS A 367 0.51 -7.04 -2.16
C CYS A 367 -0.92 -7.28 -1.64
N VAL A 368 -1.09 -7.29 -0.32
CA VAL A 368 -2.38 -7.47 0.36
C VAL A 368 -2.85 -6.12 0.88
N TYR A 369 -4.11 -5.74 0.60
CA TYR A 369 -4.73 -4.50 1.11
C TYR A 369 -5.88 -4.85 2.06
N ASP A 370 -5.65 -4.81 3.36
CA ASP A 370 -6.63 -5.17 4.40
C ASP A 370 -7.05 -3.94 5.24
N ASP A 371 -8.15 -3.23 4.93
CA ASP A 371 -9.08 -3.45 3.82
C ASP A 371 -9.37 -2.16 3.03
N LEU A 372 -9.75 -2.31 1.77
CA LEU A 372 -10.09 -1.18 0.91
C LEU A 372 -11.46 -0.56 1.24
N SER A 373 -12.32 -1.22 2.01
CA SER A 373 -13.56 -0.61 2.51
C SER A 373 -13.24 0.56 3.43
N LYS A 374 -12.27 0.40 4.35
CA LYS A 374 -11.80 1.48 5.24
C LYS A 374 -11.02 2.55 4.47
N HIS A 375 -10.26 2.16 3.46
CA HIS A 375 -9.62 3.11 2.54
C HIS A 375 -10.63 4.05 1.89
N ALA A 376 -11.73 3.51 1.37
CA ALA A 376 -12.82 4.30 0.81
C ALA A 376 -13.49 5.22 1.84
N VAL A 377 -13.70 4.74 3.06
CA VAL A 377 -14.25 5.54 4.17
C VAL A 377 -13.33 6.71 4.53
N ALA A 378 -12.01 6.48 4.61
CA ALA A 378 -11.02 7.53 4.86
C ALA A 378 -11.06 8.59 3.73
N TYR A 379 -11.10 8.15 2.47
CA TYR A 379 -11.22 9.05 1.33
C TYR A 379 -12.53 9.86 1.32
N ARG A 380 -13.65 9.23 1.69
CA ARG A 380 -14.94 9.91 1.87
C ARG A 380 -14.85 10.99 2.95
N ALA A 381 -14.27 10.67 4.10
CA ALA A 381 -14.10 11.64 5.19
C ALA A 381 -13.27 12.86 4.74
N MET A 382 -12.12 12.65 4.10
CA MET A 382 -11.28 13.72 3.55
C MET A 382 -12.02 14.56 2.52
N SER A 383 -12.76 13.91 1.60
CA SER A 383 -13.48 14.60 0.53
C SER A 383 -14.61 15.48 1.06
N LEU A 384 -15.34 15.02 2.08
CA LEU A 384 -16.40 15.80 2.73
C LEU A 384 -15.81 17.00 3.49
N LEU A 385 -14.68 16.83 4.18
CA LEU A 385 -13.98 17.91 4.86
C LEU A 385 -13.44 18.96 3.87
N LEU A 386 -12.97 18.52 2.70
CA LEU A 386 -12.58 19.39 1.60
C LEU A 386 -13.78 19.99 0.83
N ARG A 387 -15.01 19.76 1.30
CA ARG A 387 -16.27 20.22 0.70
C ARG A 387 -16.48 19.79 -0.75
N ARG A 388 -15.92 18.65 -1.15
CA ARG A 388 -16.23 18.05 -2.46
C ARG A 388 -17.68 17.54 -2.46
N PRO A 389 -18.44 17.71 -3.55
CA PRO A 389 -19.83 17.27 -3.60
C PRO A 389 -19.94 15.75 -3.43
N PRO A 390 -20.78 15.27 -2.49
CA PRO A 390 -20.97 13.84 -2.27
C PRO A 390 -21.86 13.23 -3.37
N GLY A 391 -21.55 11.97 -3.74
CA GLY A 391 -22.37 11.12 -4.59
C GLY A 391 -23.10 10.02 -3.81
N ARG A 392 -23.21 8.83 -4.42
CA ARG A 392 -23.87 7.66 -3.80
C ARG A 392 -23.18 7.29 -2.48
N GLU A 393 -23.96 7.06 -1.43
CA GLU A 393 -23.52 6.72 -0.07
C GLU A 393 -22.54 7.76 0.51
N ALA A 394 -22.68 9.01 0.07
CA ALA A 394 -21.79 10.14 0.40
C ALA A 394 -20.32 9.97 -0.06
N TYR A 395 -20.01 9.01 -0.89
CA TYR A 395 -18.70 8.90 -1.52
C TYR A 395 -18.51 9.98 -2.60
N PRO A 396 -17.30 10.48 -2.80
CA PRO A 396 -17.02 11.40 -3.90
C PRO A 396 -17.12 10.67 -5.25
N GLY A 397 -17.41 11.41 -6.32
CA GLY A 397 -17.63 10.84 -7.65
C GLY A 397 -16.45 10.08 -8.25
N ASP A 398 -15.24 10.34 -7.76
CA ASP A 398 -13.98 9.73 -8.19
C ASP A 398 -13.54 8.51 -7.34
N VAL A 399 -14.41 7.96 -6.48
CA VAL A 399 -14.06 6.80 -5.64
C VAL A 399 -13.75 5.54 -6.46
N PHE A 400 -14.32 5.40 -7.66
CA PHE A 400 -13.93 4.33 -8.59
C PHE A 400 -12.46 4.51 -9.01
N TYR A 401 -12.07 5.72 -9.38
CA TYR A 401 -10.71 6.05 -9.78
C TYR A 401 -9.70 5.87 -8.64
N LEU A 402 -10.11 6.13 -7.40
CA LEU A 402 -9.29 5.84 -6.21
C LEU A 402 -8.76 4.40 -6.20
N HIS A 403 -9.62 3.41 -6.39
CA HIS A 403 -9.24 2.00 -6.36
C HIS A 403 -8.66 1.52 -7.70
N SER A 404 -9.16 2.03 -8.85
CA SER A 404 -8.66 1.60 -10.15
C SER A 404 -7.21 2.02 -10.38
N ARG A 405 -6.82 3.27 -10.07
CA ARG A 405 -5.44 3.72 -10.20
C ARG A 405 -4.47 3.01 -9.25
N LEU A 406 -4.94 2.52 -8.10
CA LEU A 406 -4.18 1.68 -7.19
C LEU A 406 -3.98 0.27 -7.76
N LEU A 407 -5.08 -0.38 -8.13
CA LEU A 407 -5.07 -1.80 -8.52
C LEU A 407 -4.52 -2.04 -9.92
N GLU A 408 -4.60 -1.06 -10.82
CA GLU A 408 -3.97 -1.14 -12.15
C GLU A 408 -2.43 -1.12 -12.12
N ARG A 409 -1.81 -0.72 -11.01
CA ARG A 409 -0.36 -0.85 -10.79
C ARG A 409 0.07 -2.30 -10.59
N ALA A 410 -0.86 -3.18 -10.17
CA ALA A 410 -0.63 -4.62 -10.13
C ALA A 410 -0.72 -5.21 -11.53
N ALA A 411 0.36 -5.81 -11.99
CA ALA A 411 0.47 -6.41 -13.32
C ALA A 411 1.66 -7.37 -13.36
N ARG A 412 1.73 -8.20 -14.40
CA ARG A 412 2.95 -8.90 -14.81
C ARG A 412 3.57 -8.16 -15.98
N ARG A 413 4.81 -7.76 -15.83
CA ARG A 413 5.56 -7.08 -16.92
C ARG A 413 6.26 -8.09 -17.80
N ASN A 414 6.37 -7.75 -19.09
CA ASN A 414 7.20 -8.52 -20.02
C ASN A 414 8.69 -8.24 -19.80
N ASP A 415 9.54 -9.09 -20.34
CA ASP A 415 11.00 -8.98 -20.16
C ASP A 415 11.59 -7.69 -20.76
N ALA A 416 10.99 -7.15 -21.82
CA ALA A 416 11.42 -5.89 -22.45
C ALA A 416 11.15 -4.69 -21.54
N ALA A 417 10.07 -4.74 -20.75
CA ALA A 417 9.72 -3.72 -19.76
C ALA A 417 10.37 -3.97 -18.38
N GLY A 418 11.33 -4.89 -18.29
CA GLY A 418 12.07 -5.18 -17.07
C GLY A 418 11.62 -6.44 -16.33
N GLY A 419 10.52 -7.09 -16.70
CA GLY A 419 10.01 -8.30 -16.03
C GLY A 419 9.43 -8.03 -14.64
N GLY A 420 9.26 -9.10 -13.84
CA GLY A 420 8.66 -9.03 -12.51
C GLY A 420 7.14 -8.92 -12.51
N SER A 421 6.54 -9.08 -11.34
CA SER A 421 5.09 -8.96 -11.20
C SER A 421 4.67 -8.42 -9.83
N ILE A 422 3.50 -7.76 -9.79
CA ILE A 422 2.80 -7.44 -8.56
C ILE A 422 1.43 -8.10 -8.61
N THR A 423 1.18 -9.04 -7.70
CA THR A 423 -0.13 -9.67 -7.49
C THR A 423 -0.85 -8.93 -6.37
N ALA A 424 -2.06 -8.47 -6.62
CA ALA A 424 -2.86 -7.75 -5.64
C ALA A 424 -3.96 -8.63 -5.05
N LEU A 425 -4.04 -8.67 -3.72
CA LEU A 425 -5.14 -9.25 -2.97
C LEU A 425 -5.86 -8.15 -2.16
N PRO A 426 -6.71 -7.35 -2.79
CA PRO A 426 -7.57 -6.42 -2.08
C PRO A 426 -8.60 -7.18 -1.25
N ILE A 427 -8.89 -6.66 -0.05
CA ILE A 427 -9.92 -7.18 0.84
C ILE A 427 -11.05 -6.16 0.91
N ILE A 428 -12.29 -6.62 0.76
CA ILE A 428 -13.51 -5.83 0.93
C ILE A 428 -14.38 -6.48 1.99
N GLU A 429 -14.90 -5.67 2.90
CA GLU A 429 -15.90 -6.08 3.89
C GLU A 429 -17.30 -5.80 3.38
N THR A 430 -18.16 -6.84 3.40
CA THR A 430 -19.60 -6.72 3.12
C THR A 430 -20.39 -6.64 4.42
N LEU A 431 -21.64 -6.26 4.30
CA LEU A 431 -22.62 -6.26 5.38
C LEU A 431 -23.76 -7.22 5.00
N ALA A 432 -24.02 -8.23 5.83
CA ALA A 432 -25.04 -9.25 5.61
C ALA A 432 -24.96 -9.95 4.22
N GLY A 433 -23.75 -10.17 3.74
CA GLY A 433 -23.50 -10.83 2.44
C GLY A 433 -23.81 -9.98 1.20
N ASP A 434 -24.14 -8.69 1.38
CA ASP A 434 -24.52 -7.82 0.26
C ASP A 434 -23.29 -7.40 -0.56
N VAL A 435 -23.12 -8.02 -1.72
CA VAL A 435 -22.10 -7.68 -2.73
C VAL A 435 -22.55 -6.57 -3.69
N SER A 436 -23.81 -6.12 -3.63
CA SER A 436 -24.37 -5.08 -4.50
C SER A 436 -24.06 -3.66 -4.00
N GLY A 437 -23.44 -3.52 -2.83
CA GLY A 437 -23.00 -2.25 -2.28
C GLY A 437 -22.05 -1.49 -3.22
N TYR A 438 -21.95 -0.18 -3.03
CA TYR A 438 -21.23 0.69 -3.97
C TYR A 438 -19.74 0.36 -4.09
N ILE A 439 -19.05 0.20 -2.97
CA ILE A 439 -17.60 -0.13 -2.97
C ILE A 439 -17.36 -1.57 -3.43
N PRO A 440 -18.10 -2.60 -2.95
CA PRO A 440 -17.98 -3.97 -3.46
C PRO A 440 -18.08 -4.06 -4.99
N THR A 441 -19.14 -3.48 -5.59
CA THR A 441 -19.36 -3.53 -7.05
C THR A 441 -18.24 -2.86 -7.83
N ASN A 442 -17.71 -1.73 -7.34
CA ASN A 442 -16.59 -1.05 -7.96
C ASN A 442 -15.34 -1.94 -7.97
N VAL A 443 -14.98 -2.54 -6.84
CA VAL A 443 -13.75 -3.35 -6.74
C VAL A 443 -13.89 -4.67 -7.50
N ILE A 444 -15.07 -5.33 -7.49
CA ILE A 444 -15.34 -6.51 -8.32
C ILE A 444 -15.13 -6.21 -9.81
N SER A 445 -15.50 -5.01 -10.28
CA SER A 445 -15.33 -4.64 -11.68
C SER A 445 -13.89 -4.34 -12.07
N ILE A 446 -13.07 -3.85 -11.13
CA ILE A 446 -11.66 -3.53 -11.34
C ILE A 446 -10.78 -4.79 -11.31
N THR A 447 -11.14 -5.81 -10.51
CA THR A 447 -10.34 -7.01 -10.27
C THR A 447 -10.55 -8.09 -11.33
N ASP A 448 -9.61 -9.03 -11.42
CA ASP A 448 -9.63 -10.15 -12.36
C ASP A 448 -10.36 -11.38 -11.79
N GLY A 449 -11.13 -11.19 -10.74
CA GLY A 449 -11.90 -12.21 -10.06
C GLY A 449 -12.10 -11.92 -8.59
N GLN A 450 -12.83 -12.80 -7.91
CA GLN A 450 -13.09 -12.68 -6.47
C GLN A 450 -13.18 -14.04 -5.79
N ILE A 451 -12.70 -14.08 -4.55
CA ILE A 451 -12.91 -15.15 -3.58
C ILE A 451 -13.97 -14.68 -2.60
N TYR A 452 -15.18 -15.25 -2.69
CA TYR A 452 -16.30 -14.89 -1.82
C TYR A 452 -16.34 -15.80 -0.60
N LEU A 453 -16.23 -15.20 0.59
CA LEU A 453 -16.31 -15.91 1.88
C LEU A 453 -17.71 -15.70 2.48
N GLU A 454 -18.43 -16.80 2.63
CA GLU A 454 -19.82 -16.82 3.06
C GLU A 454 -19.96 -17.09 4.56
N THR A 455 -20.81 -16.31 5.23
CA THR A 455 -21.03 -16.38 6.67
C THR A 455 -21.65 -17.71 7.09
N ASP A 456 -22.61 -18.23 6.36
CA ASP A 456 -23.30 -19.49 6.66
C ASP A 456 -22.36 -20.70 6.56
N LEU A 457 -21.47 -20.71 5.56
CA LEU A 457 -20.42 -21.73 5.46
C LEU A 457 -19.45 -21.66 6.63
N PHE A 458 -19.09 -20.45 7.06
CA PHE A 458 -18.18 -20.27 8.19
C PHE A 458 -18.75 -20.83 9.50
N TYR A 459 -20.02 -20.52 9.80
CA TYR A 459 -20.68 -20.98 11.01
C TYR A 459 -21.08 -22.46 10.96
N SER A 460 -21.31 -23.03 9.76
CA SER A 460 -21.50 -24.49 9.59
C SER A 460 -20.20 -25.29 9.72
N GLY A 461 -19.07 -24.62 9.97
CA GLY A 461 -17.76 -25.26 10.18
C GLY A 461 -16.99 -25.60 8.91
N ILE A 462 -17.42 -25.09 7.76
CA ILE A 462 -16.68 -25.18 6.50
C ILE A 462 -15.65 -24.03 6.47
N ARG A 463 -14.37 -24.36 6.66
CA ARG A 463 -13.29 -23.38 6.73
C ARG A 463 -12.09 -23.84 5.89
N PRO A 464 -11.62 -23.00 4.94
CA PRO A 464 -12.10 -21.66 4.60
C PRO A 464 -13.52 -21.67 4.04
N ALA A 465 -14.30 -20.62 4.34
CA ALA A 465 -15.72 -20.52 4.01
C ALA A 465 -15.97 -20.05 2.57
N ILE A 466 -15.28 -20.64 1.61
CA ILE A 466 -15.29 -20.20 0.21
C ILE A 466 -16.56 -20.69 -0.49
N ASN A 467 -17.36 -19.75 -0.96
CA ASN A 467 -18.47 -20.06 -1.85
C ASN A 467 -17.96 -20.26 -3.28
N VAL A 468 -17.93 -21.49 -3.74
CA VAL A 468 -17.41 -21.87 -5.07
C VAL A 468 -18.29 -21.33 -6.21
N GLY A 469 -19.58 -21.15 -5.98
CA GLY A 469 -20.52 -20.62 -6.98
C GLY A 469 -20.28 -19.14 -7.30
N LEU A 470 -20.05 -18.33 -6.26
CA LEU A 470 -19.84 -16.89 -6.36
C LEU A 470 -18.38 -16.49 -6.56
N SER A 471 -17.44 -17.38 -6.27
CA SER A 471 -16.02 -17.15 -6.47
C SER A 471 -15.61 -17.41 -7.92
N VAL A 472 -14.82 -16.52 -8.50
CA VAL A 472 -14.42 -16.59 -9.91
C VAL A 472 -12.97 -16.13 -10.05
N SER A 473 -12.15 -16.85 -10.81
CA SER A 473 -10.88 -16.36 -11.34
C SER A 473 -10.99 -16.23 -12.86
N ARG A 474 -10.77 -15.01 -13.39
CA ARG A 474 -10.79 -14.78 -14.85
C ARG A 474 -9.54 -15.33 -15.54
N VAL A 475 -8.46 -15.55 -14.82
CA VAL A 475 -7.24 -16.22 -15.31
C VAL A 475 -7.45 -17.73 -15.35
N GLY A 476 -8.08 -18.29 -14.32
CA GLY A 476 -8.48 -19.69 -14.26
C GLY A 476 -7.31 -20.66 -14.43
N GLY A 477 -7.52 -21.71 -15.18
CA GLY A 477 -6.55 -22.81 -15.38
C GLY A 477 -5.23 -22.40 -16.03
N SER A 478 -5.09 -21.17 -16.56
CA SER A 478 -3.80 -20.62 -17.01
C SER A 478 -2.83 -20.39 -15.84
N ALA A 479 -3.38 -20.11 -14.65
CA ALA A 479 -2.64 -19.93 -13.40
C ALA A 479 -2.48 -21.25 -12.59
N GLN A 480 -2.59 -22.41 -13.22
CA GLN A 480 -2.41 -23.72 -12.59
C GLN A 480 -1.30 -24.49 -13.27
N ILE A 481 -0.55 -25.27 -12.48
CA ILE A 481 0.30 -26.33 -13.05
C ILE A 481 -0.57 -27.42 -13.68
N LYS A 482 -0.05 -28.11 -14.69
CA LYS A 482 -0.82 -29.14 -15.41
C LYS A 482 -1.33 -30.24 -14.49
N ALA A 483 -0.56 -30.62 -13.45
CA ALA A 483 -0.97 -31.59 -12.46
C ALA A 483 -2.22 -31.14 -11.68
N MET A 484 -2.27 -29.89 -11.23
CA MET A 484 -3.44 -29.36 -10.53
C MET A 484 -4.64 -29.28 -11.47
N LYS A 485 -4.44 -28.81 -12.69
CA LYS A 485 -5.50 -28.71 -13.70
C LYS A 485 -6.13 -30.06 -14.03
N SER A 486 -5.33 -31.16 -14.05
CA SER A 486 -5.85 -32.51 -14.35
C SER A 486 -6.73 -33.03 -13.22
N VAL A 487 -6.40 -32.77 -11.94
CA VAL A 487 -7.16 -33.28 -10.79
C VAL A 487 -8.33 -32.40 -10.38
N ALA A 488 -8.26 -31.09 -10.66
CA ALA A 488 -9.29 -30.13 -10.25
C ALA A 488 -10.29 -29.78 -11.36
N GLY A 489 -10.13 -30.32 -12.57
CA GLY A 489 -10.90 -29.91 -13.75
C GLY A 489 -12.43 -30.04 -13.60
N THR A 490 -12.91 -31.07 -12.93
CA THR A 490 -14.35 -31.32 -12.69
C THR A 490 -14.82 -30.87 -11.31
N LEU A 491 -13.89 -30.66 -10.37
CA LEU A 491 -14.18 -30.45 -8.95
C LEU A 491 -15.20 -29.34 -8.69
N ARG A 492 -15.09 -28.23 -9.42
CA ARG A 492 -16.01 -27.09 -9.31
C ARG A 492 -17.43 -27.48 -9.72
N LEU A 493 -17.57 -28.24 -10.80
CA LEU A 493 -18.84 -28.72 -11.30
C LEU A 493 -19.46 -29.73 -10.33
N ASP A 494 -18.65 -30.67 -9.85
CA ASP A 494 -19.08 -31.72 -8.91
C ASP A 494 -19.62 -31.10 -7.60
N LEU A 495 -18.94 -30.07 -7.07
CA LEU A 495 -19.39 -29.36 -5.87
C LEU A 495 -20.61 -28.48 -6.11
N ALA A 496 -20.78 -27.90 -7.31
CA ALA A 496 -21.98 -27.15 -7.67
C ALA A 496 -23.19 -28.10 -7.73
N GLN A 497 -23.05 -29.24 -8.39
CA GLN A 497 -24.10 -30.29 -8.44
C GLN A 497 -24.43 -30.83 -7.04
N TYR A 498 -23.41 -31.07 -6.23
CA TYR A 498 -23.64 -31.47 -4.84
C TYR A 498 -24.49 -30.48 -4.07
N ARG A 499 -24.22 -29.16 -4.20
CA ARG A 499 -25.00 -28.11 -3.50
C ARG A 499 -26.46 -28.10 -3.93
N GLU A 500 -26.70 -28.22 -5.23
CA GLU A 500 -28.07 -28.30 -5.76
C GLU A 500 -28.80 -29.54 -5.23
N LEU A 501 -28.16 -30.69 -5.29
CA LEU A 501 -28.71 -31.95 -4.79
C LEU A 501 -28.93 -31.93 -3.27
N ALA A 502 -28.03 -31.34 -2.50
CA ALA A 502 -28.16 -31.20 -1.06
C ALA A 502 -29.33 -30.34 -0.65
N ALA A 503 -29.63 -29.27 -1.41
CA ALA A 503 -30.82 -28.45 -1.22
C ALA A 503 -32.10 -29.26 -1.48
N PHE A 504 -32.14 -30.06 -2.55
CA PHE A 504 -33.26 -30.94 -2.86
C PHE A 504 -33.46 -32.07 -1.83
N ALA A 505 -32.35 -32.64 -1.34
CA ALA A 505 -32.39 -33.74 -0.37
C ALA A 505 -33.04 -33.36 0.98
N GLN A 506 -33.11 -32.07 1.30
CA GLN A 506 -33.80 -31.57 2.49
C GLN A 506 -35.35 -31.69 2.35
N PHE A 507 -35.89 -31.78 1.12
CA PHE A 507 -37.31 -31.79 0.85
C PHE A 507 -37.86 -33.14 0.40
N GLY A 508 -37.00 -34.14 0.08
CA GLY A 508 -37.42 -35.44 -0.47
C GLY A 508 -36.77 -36.62 0.21
N SER A 509 -37.55 -37.70 0.47
CA SER A 509 -37.07 -38.90 1.17
C SER A 509 -36.55 -40.01 0.26
N ASP A 510 -36.90 -40.02 -1.01
CA ASP A 510 -36.57 -41.12 -1.95
C ASP A 510 -35.59 -40.66 -3.04
N LEU A 511 -34.29 -40.72 -2.71
CA LEU A 511 -33.24 -40.48 -3.69
C LEU A 511 -32.79 -41.83 -4.30
N ASP A 512 -32.56 -41.85 -5.59
CA ASP A 512 -32.01 -43.00 -6.30
C ASP A 512 -30.54 -43.25 -5.86
N LYS A 513 -30.01 -44.43 -6.13
CA LYS A 513 -28.66 -44.85 -5.68
C LYS A 513 -27.57 -43.95 -6.27
N ALA A 514 -27.72 -43.45 -7.50
CA ALA A 514 -26.71 -42.61 -8.15
C ALA A 514 -26.64 -41.21 -7.50
N THR A 515 -27.80 -40.60 -7.27
CA THR A 515 -27.91 -39.31 -6.57
C THR A 515 -27.39 -39.39 -5.14
N LYS A 516 -27.68 -40.50 -4.43
CA LYS A 516 -27.14 -40.71 -3.09
C LYS A 516 -25.60 -40.85 -3.08
N ALA A 517 -25.02 -41.60 -4.01
CA ALA A 517 -23.57 -41.72 -4.15
C ALA A 517 -22.91 -40.38 -4.48
N GLN A 518 -23.56 -39.54 -5.28
CA GLN A 518 -23.07 -38.20 -5.62
C GLN A 518 -23.12 -37.25 -4.42
N LEU A 519 -24.19 -37.31 -3.61
CA LEU A 519 -24.28 -36.56 -2.35
C LEU A 519 -23.20 -37.00 -1.36
N ASP A 520 -23.03 -38.35 -1.18
CA ASP A 520 -22.04 -38.91 -0.28
C ASP A 520 -20.60 -38.51 -0.68
N ARG A 521 -20.29 -38.48 -1.97
CA ARG A 521 -19.01 -38.00 -2.49
C ARG A 521 -18.86 -36.49 -2.26
N GLY A 522 -19.88 -35.69 -2.54
CA GLY A 522 -19.83 -34.22 -2.34
C GLY A 522 -19.60 -33.82 -0.90
N ILE A 523 -20.19 -34.51 0.07
CA ILE A 523 -19.95 -34.32 1.51
C ILE A 523 -18.47 -34.56 1.84
N ARG A 524 -17.89 -35.66 1.38
CA ARG A 524 -16.50 -36.03 1.63
C ARG A 524 -15.53 -35.07 0.95
N MET A 525 -15.83 -34.65 -0.28
CA MET A 525 -15.02 -33.64 -0.97
C MET A 525 -15.06 -32.29 -0.25
N THR A 526 -16.22 -31.90 0.28
CA THR A 526 -16.34 -30.68 1.10
C THR A 526 -15.51 -30.81 2.38
N GLU A 527 -15.51 -31.97 3.03
CA GLU A 527 -14.69 -32.22 4.22
C GLU A 527 -13.20 -32.22 3.89
N LEU A 528 -12.78 -32.83 2.78
CA LEU A 528 -11.41 -32.84 2.29
C LEU A 528 -10.87 -31.44 2.02
N LEU A 529 -11.72 -30.52 1.53
CA LEU A 529 -11.34 -29.14 1.24
C LEU A 529 -11.18 -28.28 2.48
N LYS A 530 -11.67 -28.71 3.64
CA LYS A 530 -11.42 -28.01 4.90
C LYS A 530 -9.94 -28.01 5.23
N GLN A 531 -9.48 -26.88 5.74
CA GLN A 531 -8.06 -26.69 6.07
C GLN A 531 -7.93 -25.78 7.29
N PRO A 532 -7.16 -26.20 8.31
CA PRO A 532 -6.89 -25.35 9.47
C PRO A 532 -6.13 -24.08 9.08
N GLN A 533 -6.32 -23.02 9.84
CA GLN A 533 -5.59 -21.76 9.67
C GLN A 533 -4.09 -21.95 9.94
N TYR A 534 -3.24 -21.25 9.20
CA TYR A 534 -1.78 -21.29 9.29
C TYR A 534 -1.15 -22.65 8.96
N THR A 535 -1.82 -23.43 8.14
CA THR A 535 -1.32 -24.71 7.64
C THR A 535 -1.42 -24.80 6.11
N PRO A 536 -0.77 -23.90 5.38
CA PRO A 536 -0.78 -23.97 3.93
C PRO A 536 -0.10 -25.27 3.46
N LEU A 537 -0.67 -25.90 2.44
CA LEU A 537 -0.16 -27.14 1.86
C LEU A 537 0.63 -26.85 0.59
N PRO A 538 1.79 -27.48 0.39
CA PRO A 538 2.51 -27.42 -0.88
C PRO A 538 1.70 -28.09 -1.99
N VAL A 539 1.90 -27.63 -3.23
CA VAL A 539 1.04 -27.99 -4.37
C VAL A 539 1.03 -29.48 -4.70
N GLU A 540 2.13 -30.18 -4.53
CA GLU A 540 2.23 -31.64 -4.72
C GLU A 540 1.33 -32.40 -3.74
N LYS A 541 1.27 -31.99 -2.48
CA LYS A 541 0.37 -32.57 -1.48
C LYS A 541 -1.09 -32.27 -1.79
N GLN A 542 -1.39 -31.07 -2.24
CA GLN A 542 -2.74 -30.72 -2.70
C GLN A 542 -3.17 -31.60 -3.88
N VAL A 543 -2.29 -31.82 -4.86
CA VAL A 543 -2.56 -32.66 -6.03
C VAL A 543 -2.83 -34.11 -5.60
N ILE A 544 -2.02 -34.67 -4.72
CA ILE A 544 -2.19 -36.05 -4.18
C ILE A 544 -3.53 -36.18 -3.44
N SER A 545 -3.85 -35.24 -2.56
CA SER A 545 -5.10 -35.20 -1.82
C SER A 545 -6.33 -35.13 -2.72
N LEU A 546 -6.32 -34.18 -3.67
CA LEU A 546 -7.41 -34.01 -4.62
C LEU A 546 -7.54 -35.19 -5.57
N TYR A 547 -6.42 -35.80 -6.00
CA TYR A 547 -6.45 -37.01 -6.80
C TYR A 547 -7.15 -38.17 -6.06
N ALA A 548 -6.82 -38.37 -4.78
CA ALA A 548 -7.49 -39.35 -3.95
C ALA A 548 -9.00 -39.11 -3.81
N GLY A 549 -9.40 -37.81 -3.65
CA GLY A 549 -10.79 -37.41 -3.57
C GLY A 549 -11.58 -37.62 -4.86
N THR A 550 -11.07 -37.14 -5.96
CA THR A 550 -11.77 -37.15 -7.27
C THR A 550 -11.82 -38.56 -7.88
N ASN A 551 -10.85 -39.43 -7.58
CA ASN A 551 -10.83 -40.80 -8.08
C ASN A 551 -11.46 -41.84 -7.12
N GLY A 552 -12.23 -41.41 -6.11
CA GLY A 552 -13.08 -42.27 -5.30
C GLY A 552 -12.37 -43.04 -4.18
N TYR A 553 -11.09 -42.72 -3.87
CA TYR A 553 -10.38 -43.41 -2.78
C TYR A 553 -10.94 -43.12 -1.38
N ILE A 554 -11.74 -42.04 -1.25
CA ILE A 554 -12.38 -41.63 0.00
C ILE A 554 -13.88 -41.98 0.08
N ASP A 555 -14.47 -42.57 -0.96
CA ASP A 555 -15.92 -42.78 -1.04
C ASP A 555 -16.49 -43.70 0.07
N ASP A 556 -15.69 -44.61 0.57
CA ASP A 556 -16.04 -45.56 1.67
C ASP A 556 -15.53 -45.08 3.04
N ILE A 557 -14.79 -43.98 3.10
CA ILE A 557 -14.27 -43.43 4.36
C ILE A 557 -15.38 -42.65 5.07
N PRO A 558 -15.59 -42.87 6.39
CA PRO A 558 -16.51 -42.02 7.15
C PRO A 558 -16.12 -40.55 7.10
N VAL A 559 -17.09 -39.63 6.98
CA VAL A 559 -16.84 -38.19 6.85
C VAL A 559 -15.94 -37.66 7.97
N ALA A 560 -16.13 -38.13 9.22
CA ALA A 560 -15.33 -37.76 10.38
C ALA A 560 -13.85 -38.15 10.27
N ASP A 561 -13.52 -39.16 9.45
CA ASP A 561 -12.17 -39.68 9.27
C ASP A 561 -11.44 -39.10 8.05
N VAL A 562 -12.10 -38.34 7.19
CA VAL A 562 -11.50 -37.82 5.95
C VAL A 562 -10.24 -36.98 6.21
N ASN A 563 -10.29 -36.10 7.19
CA ASN A 563 -9.12 -35.24 7.54
C ASN A 563 -7.98 -36.09 8.15
N ARG A 564 -8.30 -37.15 8.92
CA ARG A 564 -7.32 -38.08 9.45
C ARG A 564 -6.71 -38.95 8.34
N PHE A 565 -7.54 -39.42 7.41
CA PHE A 565 -7.09 -40.12 6.21
C PHE A 565 -6.08 -39.28 5.41
N GLU A 566 -6.39 -38.04 5.16
CA GLU A 566 -5.49 -37.12 4.45
C GLU A 566 -4.14 -36.93 5.18
N ALA A 567 -4.16 -36.72 6.50
CA ALA A 567 -2.96 -36.52 7.30
C ALA A 567 -2.07 -37.76 7.34
N GLU A 568 -2.68 -38.97 7.44
CA GLU A 568 -1.98 -40.25 7.40
C GLU A 568 -1.47 -40.58 6.00
N LEU A 569 -2.24 -40.24 4.95
CA LEU A 569 -1.83 -40.38 3.55
C LEU A 569 -0.55 -39.57 3.28
N PHE A 570 -0.47 -38.31 3.71
CA PHE A 570 0.74 -37.52 3.52
C PHE A 570 1.97 -38.13 4.18
N LYS A 571 1.83 -38.68 5.41
CA LYS A 571 2.92 -39.39 6.08
C LYS A 571 3.33 -40.65 5.33
N TYR A 572 2.34 -41.41 4.84
CA TYR A 572 2.60 -42.62 4.07
C TYR A 572 3.33 -42.30 2.77
N MET A 573 2.88 -41.29 2.03
CA MET A 573 3.51 -40.87 0.77
C MET A 573 4.94 -40.34 0.98
N ASP A 574 5.18 -39.57 2.03
CA ASP A 574 6.51 -39.05 2.35
C ASP A 574 7.51 -40.20 2.68
N MET A 575 7.03 -41.33 3.26
CA MET A 575 7.87 -42.48 3.63
C MET A 575 8.01 -43.53 2.53
N ASN A 576 6.92 -43.86 1.82
CA ASN A 576 6.86 -45.02 0.95
C ASN A 576 6.87 -44.69 -0.56
N ALA A 577 6.50 -43.46 -0.94
CA ALA A 577 6.44 -43.04 -2.33
C ALA A 577 6.87 -41.57 -2.52
N PRO A 578 8.02 -41.13 -1.98
CA PRO A 578 8.48 -39.75 -2.04
C PRO A 578 8.78 -39.30 -3.48
N GLU A 579 9.02 -40.24 -4.40
CA GLU A 579 9.27 -39.97 -5.84
C GLU A 579 8.04 -39.36 -6.52
N VAL A 580 6.81 -39.69 -6.09
CA VAL A 580 5.56 -39.14 -6.64
C VAL A 580 5.52 -37.63 -6.47
N ALA A 581 5.76 -37.15 -5.26
CA ALA A 581 5.78 -35.73 -4.96
C ALA A 581 6.92 -35.00 -5.72
N LYS A 582 8.11 -35.59 -5.76
CA LYS A 582 9.28 -35.04 -6.48
C LYS A 582 9.04 -34.90 -7.98
N ASP A 583 8.39 -35.92 -8.58
CA ASP A 583 8.07 -35.88 -10.02
C ASP A 583 7.03 -34.77 -10.32
N ILE A 584 6.00 -34.62 -9.49
CA ILE A 584 5.01 -33.53 -9.63
C ILE A 584 5.69 -32.16 -9.58
N ILE A 585 6.63 -31.96 -8.66
CA ILE A 585 7.37 -30.69 -8.53
C ILE A 585 8.23 -30.45 -9.77
N ALA A 586 8.97 -31.46 -10.23
CA ALA A 586 9.91 -31.34 -11.34
C ALA A 586 9.21 -31.13 -12.69
N ASN A 587 8.20 -31.94 -12.99
CA ASN A 587 7.53 -31.96 -14.28
C ASN A 587 6.28 -31.05 -14.35
N LYS A 588 5.77 -30.58 -13.20
CA LYS A 588 4.53 -29.78 -13.09
C LYS A 588 3.30 -30.46 -13.72
N LYS A 589 3.36 -31.76 -13.94
CA LYS A 589 2.32 -32.61 -14.50
C LYS A 589 2.35 -33.99 -13.83
N ILE A 590 1.25 -34.71 -13.86
CA ILE A 590 1.22 -36.13 -13.53
C ILE A 590 1.62 -36.88 -14.81
N THR A 591 2.77 -37.55 -14.83
CA THR A 591 3.21 -38.43 -15.93
C THR A 591 2.52 -39.80 -15.81
N ASP A 592 2.42 -40.57 -16.90
CA ASP A 592 1.78 -41.87 -16.89
C ASP A 592 2.43 -42.81 -15.84
N THR A 593 3.75 -42.77 -15.77
CA THR A 593 4.54 -43.55 -14.76
C THR A 593 4.26 -43.07 -13.33
N ASN A 594 4.13 -41.75 -13.14
CA ASN A 594 3.83 -41.20 -11.83
C ASN A 594 2.38 -41.52 -11.41
N GLU A 595 1.46 -41.51 -12.36
CA GLU A 595 0.06 -41.88 -12.10
C GLU A 595 -0.07 -43.36 -11.65
N GLU A 596 0.66 -44.28 -12.30
CA GLU A 596 0.71 -45.68 -11.89
C GLU A 596 1.30 -45.84 -10.47
N ALA A 597 2.40 -45.14 -10.17
CA ALA A 597 2.99 -45.14 -8.83
C ALA A 597 2.04 -44.55 -7.78
N LEU A 598 1.36 -43.44 -8.10
CA LEU A 598 0.37 -42.82 -7.22
C LEU A 598 -0.82 -43.76 -6.95
N LYS A 599 -1.37 -44.40 -7.99
CA LYS A 599 -2.45 -45.41 -7.86
C LYS A 599 -2.04 -46.57 -6.98
N ALA A 600 -0.84 -47.12 -7.21
CA ALA A 600 -0.30 -48.22 -6.41
C ALA A 600 -0.13 -47.83 -4.93
N ALA A 601 0.45 -46.65 -4.67
CA ALA A 601 0.64 -46.13 -3.32
C ALA A 601 -0.69 -45.87 -2.60
N LEU A 602 -1.68 -45.27 -3.27
CA LEU A 602 -3.02 -45.05 -2.71
C LEU A 602 -3.76 -46.37 -2.40
N ALA A 603 -3.66 -47.37 -3.30
CA ALA A 603 -4.28 -48.68 -3.09
C ALA A 603 -3.65 -49.42 -1.90
N GLU A 604 -2.33 -49.33 -1.74
CA GLU A 604 -1.63 -49.98 -0.60
C GLU A 604 -1.91 -49.23 0.71
N PHE A 605 -1.87 -47.89 0.71
CA PHE A 605 -2.25 -47.09 1.88
C PHE A 605 -3.68 -47.44 2.35
N LYS A 606 -4.62 -47.56 1.41
CA LYS A 606 -6.03 -47.84 1.73
C LYS A 606 -6.19 -49.21 2.44
N LYS A 607 -5.36 -50.19 2.15
CA LYS A 607 -5.36 -51.49 2.85
C LYS A 607 -4.91 -51.37 4.31
N THR A 608 -4.06 -50.43 4.61
CA THR A 608 -3.52 -50.20 5.96
C THR A 608 -4.37 -49.27 6.82
N PHE A 609 -5.17 -48.38 6.18
CA PHE A 609 -6.00 -47.41 6.90
C PHE A 609 -7.20 -48.11 7.56
N VAL A 610 -7.34 -47.91 8.88
CA VAL A 610 -8.47 -48.43 9.66
C VAL A 610 -9.38 -47.26 10.07
N ALA A 611 -10.60 -47.25 9.55
CA ALA A 611 -11.59 -46.26 9.92
C ALA A 611 -12.09 -46.40 11.36
N SER A 612 -12.61 -45.32 11.96
CA SER A 612 -13.09 -45.28 13.34
C SER A 612 -14.24 -46.24 13.62
N ASN A 613 -14.98 -46.64 12.57
CA ASN A 613 -16.04 -47.66 12.65
C ASN A 613 -15.55 -49.13 12.53
N GLY A 614 -14.25 -49.37 12.57
CA GLY A 614 -13.65 -50.70 12.46
C GLY A 614 -13.70 -51.33 11.06
N LYS A 615 -14.14 -50.61 10.01
CA LYS A 615 -14.10 -51.06 8.62
C LYS A 615 -12.72 -50.74 8.02
N ARG A 616 -12.07 -51.73 7.45
CA ARG A 616 -10.84 -51.57 6.64
C ARG A 616 -11.18 -51.22 5.20
#